data_0e4b4e7184ddf591d1afae0a8082fbcb
#
_entry.id   0e4b4e7184ddf591d1afae0a8082fbcb
#
_cell.length_a   1.000
_cell.length_b   1.000
_cell.length_c   1.000
_cell.angle_alpha   90.00
_cell.angle_beta   90.00
_cell.angle_gamma   90.00
#
_symmetry.space_group_name_H-M   'P 1'
#
loop_
_entity.id
_entity.type
_entity.pdbx_description
1 polymer ?
#
loop_
_entity_poly.entity_id
_entity_poly.type
_entity_poly.pdbx_seq_one_letter_code
_entity_poly.pdbx_strand_id
1 'polypeptide(L)'
;MITGPHSPAALRGYALLALVMSAFMFYVWASFDGLPPRESLRSDTGRVTRLSTGKHDIKFALEGSERAYDYSSKGNAMGTVESGLRTEEPVTVLYDPASAGGPIYSDDVYYDALDLSTKSGPIRRYEEIEAAWRNDNTLALWMSPAFFCMAVYLLIKAQRARR
;
A
#
# COMPACT_ATOMS: atom_id res chain seq x y z
N MET A 1 -11.93 36.45 -19.83
CA MET A 1 -12.11 35.16 -20.49
C MET A 1 -12.69 34.18 -19.47
N ILE A 2 -13.94 33.77 -19.64
CA ILE A 2 -14.58 32.79 -18.74
C ILE A 2 -14.04 31.41 -19.14
N THR A 3 -13.13 30.87 -18.34
CA THR A 3 -12.62 29.50 -18.53
C THR A 3 -13.61 28.52 -17.91
N GLY A 4 -14.67 28.19 -18.64
CA GLY A 4 -15.60 27.12 -18.24
C GLY A 4 -14.91 25.75 -18.31
N PRO A 5 -15.44 24.72 -17.62
CA PRO A 5 -14.83 23.36 -17.55
C PRO A 5 -14.70 22.68 -18.92
N HIS A 6 -15.31 23.22 -19.96
CA HIS A 6 -15.25 22.74 -21.34
C HIS A 6 -14.41 23.65 -22.28
N SER A 7 -13.71 24.65 -21.75
CA SER A 7 -12.84 25.47 -22.58
C SER A 7 -11.66 24.65 -23.14
N PRO A 8 -11.14 24.94 -24.36
CA PRO A 8 -9.98 24.24 -24.90
C PRO A 8 -8.74 24.28 -23.98
N ALA A 9 -8.59 25.36 -23.21
CA ALA A 9 -7.51 25.50 -22.23
C ALA A 9 -7.69 24.55 -21.03
N ALA A 10 -8.91 24.47 -20.48
CA ALA A 10 -9.23 23.55 -19.39
C ALA A 10 -9.06 22.08 -19.81
N LEU A 11 -9.54 21.72 -21.02
CA LEU A 11 -9.37 20.36 -21.58
C LEU A 11 -7.90 19.97 -21.71
N ARG A 12 -7.01 20.90 -22.11
CA ARG A 12 -5.57 20.66 -22.15
C ARG A 12 -4.96 20.49 -20.77
N GLY A 13 -5.40 21.29 -19.78
CA GLY A 13 -4.97 21.13 -18.40
C GLY A 13 -5.32 19.76 -17.85
N TYR A 14 -6.54 19.28 -18.08
CA TYR A 14 -6.96 17.93 -17.68
C TYR A 14 -6.21 16.82 -18.44
N ALA A 15 -5.90 17.04 -19.73
CA ALA A 15 -5.09 16.10 -20.50
C ALA A 15 -3.66 16.00 -19.94
N LEU A 16 -3.04 17.12 -19.60
CA LEU A 16 -1.72 17.12 -18.96
C LEU A 16 -1.74 16.39 -17.63
N LEU A 17 -2.75 16.67 -16.78
CA LEU A 17 -2.90 15.95 -15.50
C LEU A 17 -3.05 14.44 -15.72
N ALA A 18 -3.86 14.02 -16.68
CA ALA A 18 -4.02 12.60 -17.00
C ALA A 18 -2.71 11.96 -17.50
N LEU A 19 -1.89 12.68 -18.29
CA LEU A 19 -0.57 12.20 -18.69
C LEU A 19 0.38 12.03 -17.50
N VAL A 20 0.39 13.00 -16.59
CA VAL A 20 1.20 12.92 -15.36
C VAL A 20 0.76 11.72 -14.51
N MET A 21 -0.55 11.51 -14.35
CA MET A 21 -1.08 10.35 -13.63
C MET A 21 -0.73 9.03 -14.31
N SER A 22 -0.80 8.97 -15.65
CA SER A 22 -0.37 7.79 -16.42
C SER A 22 1.11 7.46 -16.17
N ALA A 23 1.99 8.45 -16.26
CA ALA A 23 3.42 8.28 -16.02
C ALA A 23 3.71 7.87 -14.58
N PHE A 24 3.00 8.46 -13.60
CA PHE A 24 3.11 8.11 -12.19
C PHE A 24 2.68 6.66 -11.92
N MET A 25 1.54 6.23 -12.46
CA MET A 25 1.07 4.85 -12.30
C MET A 25 2.02 3.84 -12.95
N PHE A 26 2.58 4.17 -14.11
CA PHE A 26 3.59 3.34 -14.74
C PHE A 26 4.87 3.25 -13.90
N TYR A 27 5.32 4.38 -13.34
CA TYR A 27 6.48 4.40 -12.45
C TYR A 27 6.25 3.54 -11.20
N VAL A 28 5.09 3.66 -10.54
CA VAL A 28 4.73 2.85 -9.37
C VAL A 28 4.79 1.36 -9.70
N TRP A 29 4.23 0.97 -10.86
CA TRP A 29 4.29 -0.42 -11.30
C TRP A 29 5.72 -0.88 -11.59
N ALA A 30 6.51 -0.08 -12.32
CA ALA A 30 7.86 -0.44 -12.76
C ALA A 30 8.90 -0.45 -11.63
N SER A 31 8.64 0.32 -10.55
CA SER A 31 9.54 0.40 -9.39
C SER A 31 9.21 -0.60 -8.28
N PHE A 32 8.23 -1.48 -8.49
CA PHE A 32 7.88 -2.48 -7.51
C PHE A 32 8.75 -3.73 -7.65
N ASP A 33 9.71 -3.89 -6.75
CA ASP A 33 10.67 -5.01 -6.74
C ASP A 33 10.15 -6.26 -5.97
N GLY A 34 8.88 -6.24 -5.51
CA GLY A 34 8.30 -7.28 -4.66
C GLY A 34 8.53 -7.04 -3.17
N LEU A 35 8.14 -8.00 -2.35
CA LEU A 35 8.49 -8.00 -0.92
C LEU A 35 9.93 -8.50 -0.74
N PRO A 36 10.60 -8.12 0.38
CA PRO A 36 11.93 -8.65 0.69
C PRO A 36 11.88 -10.18 0.78
N PRO A 37 12.94 -10.89 0.34
CA PRO A 37 12.96 -12.35 0.37
C PRO A 37 12.79 -12.86 1.81
N ARG A 38 12.04 -13.94 1.98
CA ARG A 38 11.67 -14.47 3.31
C ARG A 38 12.90 -14.74 4.19
N GLU A 39 14.02 -15.09 3.59
CA GLU A 39 15.29 -15.39 4.27
C GLU A 39 15.93 -14.15 4.92
N SER A 40 15.58 -12.94 4.45
CA SER A 40 16.06 -11.68 5.02
C SER A 40 15.22 -11.20 6.20
N LEU A 41 14.04 -11.79 6.40
CA LEU A 41 13.13 -11.41 7.47
C LEU A 41 13.63 -11.91 8.82
N ARG A 42 13.26 -11.19 9.88
CA ARG A 42 13.48 -11.60 11.27
C ARG A 42 12.16 -11.93 11.92
N SER A 43 12.21 -12.73 12.98
CA SER A 43 11.03 -13.11 13.73
C SER A 43 11.10 -12.64 15.18
N ASP A 44 9.98 -12.12 15.68
CA ASP A 44 9.75 -11.90 17.09
C ASP A 44 8.48 -12.64 17.52
N THR A 45 8.44 -13.10 18.76
CA THR A 45 7.28 -13.82 19.30
C THR A 45 6.94 -13.26 20.67
N GLY A 46 5.66 -12.95 20.90
CA GLY A 46 5.18 -12.45 22.18
C GLY A 46 3.67 -12.27 22.18
N ARG A 47 3.09 -11.97 23.35
CA ARG A 47 1.69 -11.55 23.42
C ARG A 47 1.54 -10.13 22.93
N VAL A 48 0.41 -9.83 22.31
CA VAL A 48 0.11 -8.45 21.88
C VAL A 48 -0.19 -7.60 23.10
N THR A 49 0.62 -6.56 23.34
CA THR A 49 0.48 -5.64 24.48
C THR A 49 -0.20 -4.34 24.11
N ARG A 50 -0.06 -3.93 22.84
CA ARG A 50 -0.67 -2.73 22.27
C ARG A 50 -1.21 -3.07 20.90
N LEU A 51 -2.43 -2.66 20.60
CA LEU A 51 -3.06 -2.82 19.30
C LEU A 51 -3.81 -1.54 18.96
N SER A 52 -3.53 -0.98 17.79
CA SER A 52 -4.21 0.20 17.25
C SER A 52 -4.56 -0.07 15.80
N THR A 53 -5.84 0.00 15.46
CA THR A 53 -6.34 -0.22 14.10
C THR A 53 -6.68 1.11 13.46
N GLY A 54 -5.96 1.45 12.40
CA GLY A 54 -6.21 2.58 11.52
C GLY A 54 -7.03 2.18 10.28
N LYS A 55 -7.29 3.15 9.41
CA LYS A 55 -7.96 2.90 8.13
C LYS A 55 -7.10 2.06 7.17
N HIS A 56 -5.79 2.23 7.22
CA HIS A 56 -4.85 1.68 6.26
C HIS A 56 -3.76 0.82 6.89
N ASP A 57 -3.76 0.69 8.21
CA ASP A 57 -2.73 0.01 8.99
C ASP A 57 -3.29 -0.61 10.27
N ILE A 58 -2.59 -1.62 10.77
CA ILE A 58 -2.77 -2.16 12.12
C ILE A 58 -1.41 -2.12 12.80
N LYS A 59 -1.28 -1.28 13.81
CA LYS A 59 -0.07 -1.12 14.61
C LYS A 59 -0.16 -1.92 15.88
N PHE A 60 0.88 -2.68 16.19
CA PHE A 60 0.89 -3.49 17.40
C PHE A 60 2.30 -3.63 17.98
N ALA A 61 2.38 -3.98 19.25
CA ALA A 61 3.61 -4.29 19.95
C ALA A 61 3.48 -5.64 20.66
N LEU A 62 4.60 -6.34 20.78
CA LEU A 62 4.68 -7.65 21.43
C LEU A 62 5.39 -7.53 22.78
N GLU A 63 4.94 -8.33 23.75
CA GLU A 63 5.61 -8.51 25.02
C GLU A 63 7.02 -9.05 24.81
N GLY A 64 8.01 -8.42 25.47
CA GLY A 64 9.42 -8.81 25.34
C GLY A 64 10.13 -8.28 24.10
N SER A 65 9.43 -7.57 23.21
CA SER A 65 10.05 -6.84 22.08
C SER A 65 10.05 -5.34 22.33
N GLU A 66 11.18 -4.69 22.06
CA GLU A 66 11.27 -3.21 22.03
C GLU A 66 10.70 -2.60 20.76
N ARG A 67 10.27 -3.45 19.81
CA ARG A 67 9.79 -3.05 18.48
C ARG A 67 8.27 -2.96 18.46
N ALA A 68 7.80 -2.05 17.63
CA ALA A 68 6.42 -1.99 17.21
C ALA A 68 6.32 -2.37 15.70
N TYR A 69 5.22 -2.97 15.33
CA TYR A 69 4.98 -3.52 14.00
C TYR A 69 3.80 -2.83 13.34
N ASP A 70 3.86 -2.73 12.03
CA ASP A 70 2.79 -2.19 11.19
C ASP A 70 2.36 -3.24 10.15
N TYR A 71 1.09 -3.60 10.17
CA TYR A 71 0.49 -4.40 9.12
C TYR A 71 -0.29 -3.50 8.17
N SER A 72 0.23 -3.34 6.96
CA SER A 72 -0.38 -2.49 5.93
C SER A 72 -1.65 -3.11 5.33
N SER A 73 -2.66 -2.28 5.04
CA SER A 73 -3.86 -2.68 4.30
C SER A 73 -3.58 -3.25 2.91
N LYS A 74 -2.42 -2.99 2.32
CA LYS A 74 -1.97 -3.63 1.08
C LYS A 74 -1.85 -5.15 1.21
N GLY A 75 -1.57 -5.67 2.41
CA GLY A 75 -1.61 -7.10 2.71
C GLY A 75 -3.00 -7.71 2.67
N ASN A 76 -4.06 -6.88 2.54
CA ASN A 76 -5.47 -7.28 2.57
C ASN A 76 -5.89 -7.93 3.90
N ALA A 77 -7.13 -8.41 4.00
CA ALA A 77 -7.67 -9.15 5.15
C ALA A 77 -7.50 -8.47 6.53
N MET A 78 -7.57 -7.14 6.60
CA MET A 78 -7.41 -6.35 7.82
C MET A 78 -8.23 -6.88 9.02
N GLY A 79 -9.51 -7.21 8.79
CA GLY A 79 -10.39 -7.73 9.86
C GLY A 79 -9.93 -9.09 10.40
N THR A 80 -9.42 -9.98 9.55
CA THR A 80 -8.87 -11.28 9.96
C THR A 80 -7.61 -11.09 10.79
N VAL A 81 -6.72 -10.18 10.35
CA VAL A 81 -5.48 -9.87 11.06
C VAL A 81 -5.79 -9.22 12.41
N GLU A 82 -6.69 -8.24 12.45
CA GLU A 82 -7.10 -7.62 13.71
C GLU A 82 -7.66 -8.64 14.70
N SER A 83 -8.57 -9.51 14.26
CA SER A 83 -9.15 -10.56 15.09
C SER A 83 -8.09 -11.55 15.58
N GLY A 84 -7.15 -11.93 14.73
CA GLY A 84 -6.04 -12.80 15.09
C GLY A 84 -5.07 -12.18 16.10
N LEU A 85 -4.82 -10.87 16.01
CA LEU A 85 -3.97 -10.14 16.96
C LEU A 85 -4.64 -9.87 18.32
N ARG A 86 -5.97 -9.99 18.40
CA ARG A 86 -6.73 -9.89 19.67
C ARG A 86 -6.74 -11.19 20.49
N THR A 87 -6.08 -12.24 20.01
CA THR A 87 -5.97 -13.51 20.75
C THR A 87 -5.11 -13.35 22.01
N GLU A 88 -5.34 -14.20 22.99
CA GLU A 88 -4.48 -14.31 24.19
C GLU A 88 -3.22 -15.15 23.91
N GLU A 89 -3.16 -15.83 22.77
CA GLU A 89 -1.99 -16.64 22.38
C GLU A 89 -0.81 -15.74 21.99
N PRO A 90 0.43 -16.19 22.21
CA PRO A 90 1.60 -15.53 21.65
C PRO A 90 1.54 -15.53 20.12
N VAL A 91 1.78 -14.37 19.53
CA VAL A 91 1.86 -14.15 18.08
C VAL A 91 3.32 -14.15 17.67
N THR A 92 3.65 -14.88 16.62
CA THR A 92 4.93 -14.78 15.92
C THR A 92 4.74 -13.87 14.71
N VAL A 93 5.57 -12.84 14.61
CA VAL A 93 5.63 -11.93 13.47
C VAL A 93 6.95 -12.13 12.72
N LEU A 94 6.90 -12.25 11.38
CA LEU A 94 8.06 -12.03 10.53
C LEU A 94 8.02 -10.60 10.02
N TYR A 95 9.11 -9.88 10.18
CA TYR A 95 9.21 -8.48 9.82
C TYR A 95 10.50 -8.19 9.03
N ASP A 96 10.46 -7.13 8.22
CA ASP A 96 11.63 -6.65 7.53
C ASP A 96 12.43 -5.71 8.45
N PRO A 97 13.66 -6.06 8.87
CA PRO A 97 14.49 -5.20 9.69
C PRO A 97 14.94 -3.91 8.98
N ALA A 98 14.85 -3.86 7.64
CA ALA A 98 15.21 -2.70 6.84
C ALA A 98 14.01 -1.74 6.63
N SER A 99 12.78 -2.15 6.95
CA SER A 99 11.57 -1.34 6.77
C SER A 99 11.30 -0.34 7.89
N ALA A 100 12.23 -0.18 8.83
CA ALA A 100 12.07 0.73 9.96
C ALA A 100 11.63 2.12 9.50
N GLY A 101 10.41 2.52 9.85
CA GLY A 101 9.81 3.79 9.46
C GLY A 101 8.71 4.22 10.40
N GLY A 102 8.25 5.45 10.24
CA GLY A 102 7.17 6.00 11.06
C GLY A 102 6.62 7.29 10.49
N PRO A 103 5.54 7.82 11.07
CA PRO A 103 4.99 9.10 10.67
C PRO A 103 6.02 10.22 10.85
N ILE A 104 6.11 11.14 9.88
CA ILE A 104 7.06 12.28 9.90
C ILE A 104 6.87 13.18 11.13
N TYR A 105 5.70 13.12 11.77
CA TYR A 105 5.30 13.94 12.92
C TYR A 105 5.42 13.20 14.27
N SER A 106 5.97 11.98 14.29
CA SER A 106 6.15 11.14 15.50
C SER A 106 7.51 10.47 15.47
N ASP A 107 8.11 10.29 16.65
CA ASP A 107 9.34 9.52 16.82
C ASP A 107 9.07 8.00 16.87
N ASP A 108 7.82 7.58 16.71
CA ASP A 108 7.45 6.17 16.70
C ASP A 108 8.04 5.46 15.47
N VAL A 109 8.72 4.36 15.70
CA VAL A 109 9.29 3.51 14.66
C VAL A 109 8.52 2.20 14.60
N TYR A 110 8.08 1.85 13.39
CA TYR A 110 7.36 0.60 13.11
C TYR A 110 8.12 -0.21 12.06
N TYR A 111 7.99 -1.52 12.12
CA TYR A 111 8.54 -2.47 11.15
C TYR A 111 7.41 -3.16 10.42
N ASP A 112 7.53 -3.33 9.11
CA ASP A 112 6.51 -3.99 8.28
C ASP A 112 6.35 -5.45 8.67
N ALA A 113 5.14 -5.82 9.12
CA ALA A 113 4.76 -7.19 9.44
C ALA A 113 4.36 -7.93 8.15
N LEU A 114 5.14 -8.96 7.78
CA LEU A 114 5.01 -9.68 6.51
C LEU A 114 4.59 -11.16 6.66
N ASP A 115 4.49 -11.67 7.88
CA ASP A 115 3.88 -12.97 8.20
C ASP A 115 3.41 -12.91 9.66
N LEU A 116 2.25 -13.46 9.93
CA LEU A 116 1.63 -13.46 11.26
C LEU A 116 1.07 -14.85 11.55
N SER A 117 1.48 -15.44 12.67
CA SER A 117 1.00 -16.75 13.09
C SER A 117 0.89 -16.86 14.62
N THR A 118 0.06 -17.80 15.06
CA THR A 118 -0.02 -18.26 16.46
C THR A 118 0.36 -19.74 16.54
N LYS A 119 0.37 -20.31 17.74
CA LYS A 119 0.50 -21.76 17.92
C LYS A 119 -0.65 -22.54 17.29
N SER A 120 -1.84 -21.93 17.25
CA SER A 120 -3.06 -22.54 16.68
C SER A 120 -3.05 -22.51 15.14
N GLY A 121 -2.22 -21.68 14.51
CA GLY A 121 -2.09 -21.60 13.04
C GLY A 121 -1.74 -20.23 12.53
N PRO A 122 -1.66 -20.10 11.19
CA PRO A 122 -1.37 -18.82 10.56
C PRO A 122 -2.56 -17.86 10.68
N ILE A 123 -2.27 -16.61 11.02
CA ILE A 123 -3.22 -15.49 10.92
C ILE A 123 -3.19 -14.95 9.50
N ARG A 124 -1.97 -14.69 8.99
CA ARG A 124 -1.73 -14.20 7.63
C ARG A 124 -0.35 -14.61 7.16
N ARG A 125 -0.26 -15.38 6.09
CA ARG A 125 1.01 -15.90 5.55
C ARG A 125 1.71 -14.90 4.66
N TYR A 126 3.03 -14.97 4.62
CA TYR A 126 3.87 -14.17 3.75
C TYR A 126 3.42 -14.24 2.27
N GLU A 127 3.16 -15.45 1.76
CA GLU A 127 2.77 -15.68 0.36
C GLU A 127 1.43 -15.02 0.02
N GLU A 128 0.52 -14.94 0.99
CA GLU A 128 -0.77 -14.28 0.82
C GLU A 128 -0.62 -12.77 0.79
N ILE A 129 0.29 -12.22 1.63
CA ILE A 129 0.63 -10.80 1.64
C ILE A 129 1.31 -10.42 0.33
N GLU A 130 2.28 -11.23 -0.11
CA GLU A 130 2.98 -11.02 -1.39
C GLU A 130 2.01 -11.02 -2.56
N ALA A 131 1.10 -12.00 -2.62
CA ALA A 131 0.08 -12.07 -3.66
C ALA A 131 -0.83 -10.83 -3.66
N ALA A 132 -1.23 -10.33 -2.47
CA ALA A 132 -2.04 -9.14 -2.34
C ALA A 132 -1.29 -7.88 -2.83
N TRP A 133 -0.03 -7.71 -2.48
CA TRP A 133 0.81 -6.61 -2.95
C TRP A 133 1.03 -6.64 -4.46
N ARG A 134 1.28 -7.82 -5.04
CA ARG A 134 1.41 -7.99 -6.50
C ARG A 134 0.11 -7.65 -7.21
N ASN A 135 -1.04 -8.04 -6.65
CA ASN A 135 -2.34 -7.72 -7.22
C ASN A 135 -2.62 -6.21 -7.19
N ASP A 136 -2.31 -5.55 -6.07
CA ASP A 136 -2.44 -4.10 -5.94
C ASP A 136 -1.56 -3.36 -6.95
N ASN A 137 -0.31 -3.82 -7.12
CA ASN A 137 0.59 -3.25 -8.12
C ASN A 137 0.12 -3.49 -9.57
N THR A 138 -0.51 -4.64 -9.85
CA THR A 138 -1.09 -4.94 -11.17
C THR A 138 -2.20 -3.94 -11.53
N LEU A 139 -2.94 -3.43 -10.54
CA LEU A 139 -3.92 -2.37 -10.76
C LEU A 139 -3.26 -1.09 -11.32
N ALA A 140 -2.09 -0.71 -10.83
CA ALA A 140 -1.36 0.45 -11.35
C ALA A 140 -0.98 0.28 -12.82
N LEU A 141 -0.61 -0.95 -13.25
CA LEU A 141 -0.35 -1.27 -14.65
C LEU A 141 -1.57 -1.01 -15.53
N TRP A 142 -2.77 -1.39 -15.10
CA TRP A 142 -4.00 -1.17 -15.88
C TRP A 142 -4.47 0.28 -15.84
N MET A 143 -4.25 0.98 -14.74
CA MET A 143 -4.61 2.39 -14.60
C MET A 143 -3.77 3.29 -15.52
N SER A 144 -2.50 2.97 -15.76
CA SER A 144 -1.62 3.76 -16.61
C SER A 144 -2.16 3.95 -18.04
N PRO A 145 -2.46 2.90 -18.83
CA PRO A 145 -3.02 3.08 -20.17
C PRO A 145 -4.41 3.71 -20.15
N ALA A 146 -5.22 3.50 -19.11
CA ALA A 146 -6.52 4.15 -19.00
C ALA A 146 -6.39 5.68 -18.91
N PHE A 147 -5.49 6.19 -18.07
CA PHE A 147 -5.19 7.62 -17.98
C PHE A 147 -4.57 8.15 -19.29
N PHE A 148 -3.71 7.38 -19.95
CA PHE A 148 -3.16 7.76 -21.25
C PHE A 148 -4.24 7.93 -22.31
N CYS A 149 -5.14 6.95 -22.46
CA CYS A 149 -6.27 7.03 -23.39
C CYS A 149 -7.18 8.23 -23.08
N MET A 150 -7.45 8.50 -21.80
CA MET A 150 -8.20 9.68 -21.38
C MET A 150 -7.50 10.98 -21.79
N ALA A 151 -6.19 11.07 -21.62
CA ALA A 151 -5.42 12.25 -22.05
C ALA A 151 -5.53 12.48 -23.56
N VAL A 152 -5.35 11.44 -24.37
CA VAL A 152 -5.50 11.50 -25.83
C VAL A 152 -6.90 11.96 -26.23
N TYR A 153 -7.94 11.38 -25.62
CA TYR A 153 -9.33 11.79 -25.85
C TYR A 153 -9.56 13.29 -25.56
N LEU A 154 -9.05 13.77 -24.42
CA LEU A 154 -9.19 15.18 -24.02
C LEU A 154 -8.44 16.13 -24.97
N LEU A 155 -7.27 15.74 -25.47
CA LEU A 155 -6.52 16.52 -26.48
C LEU A 155 -7.29 16.62 -27.81
N ILE A 156 -7.84 15.52 -28.29
CA ILE A 156 -8.67 15.50 -29.51
C ILE A 156 -9.89 16.41 -29.35
N LYS A 157 -10.58 16.31 -28.19
CA LYS A 157 -11.73 17.16 -27.87
C LYS A 157 -11.35 18.64 -27.83
N ALA A 158 -10.19 18.98 -27.23
CA ALA A 158 -9.68 20.36 -27.18
C ALA A 158 -9.33 20.91 -28.55
N GLN A 159 -8.84 20.08 -29.48
CA GLN A 159 -8.57 20.47 -30.87
C GLN A 159 -9.87 20.74 -31.65
N ARG A 160 -10.89 19.88 -31.50
CA ARG A 160 -12.21 20.06 -32.15
C ARG A 160 -12.94 21.30 -31.66
N ALA A 161 -12.82 21.66 -30.40
CA ALA A 161 -13.44 22.86 -29.82
C ALA A 161 -12.78 24.19 -30.27
N ARG A 162 -11.69 24.15 -31.03
CA ARG A 162 -11.03 25.32 -31.65
C ARG A 162 -11.47 25.61 -33.07
N ARG A 163 -12.06 24.62 -33.72
CA ARG A 163 -12.64 24.76 -35.10
C ARG A 163 -14.08 25.22 -35.03
#